data_b44c35812d2510ea22d4c479c597623b
#
_entry.id   b44c35812d2510ea22d4c479c597623b
#
_cell.length_a   1.000
_cell.length_b   1.000
_cell.length_c   1.000
_cell.angle_alpha   90.00
_cell.angle_beta   90.00
_cell.angle_gamma   90.00
#
_symmetry.space_group_name_H-M   'P 1'
#
loop_
_entity.id
_entity.type
_entity.pdbx_description
1 polymer ?
#
loop_
_entity_poly.entity_id
_entity_poly.type
_entity_poly.pdbx_seq_one_letter_code
_entity_poly.pdbx_strand_id
1 'polypeptide(L)'
;MKRILLIMTCVLITGCATRDFVPSGYSLNTYSGASFTVRDRVWVHNATPSRVEKIGTNLHSDLKDWGQQLAYGLKSNLKTRGARIDRNARKRISVQVTHAEVKNKILKYTAYMECVIWLGSGYSKKITAYHSAQVDEDACSGLMPVVIEKIMSTPSVVKYFRAA
;
A
#
# COMPACT_ATOMS: atom_id res chain seq x y z
N MET A 1 56.72 -17.80 7.57
CA MET A 1 55.42 -18.37 7.23
C MET A 1 54.33 -18.08 8.28
N LYS A 2 54.21 -16.84 8.82
CA LYS A 2 53.22 -16.47 9.84
C LYS A 2 52.33 -15.24 9.44
N ARG A 3 52.41 -14.74 8.21
CA ARG A 3 51.70 -13.53 7.77
C ARG A 3 50.54 -13.76 6.78
N ILE A 4 50.28 -15.01 6.38
CA ILE A 4 49.22 -15.35 5.43
C ILE A 4 47.89 -15.74 6.10
N LEU A 5 47.91 -16.02 7.42
CA LEU A 5 46.73 -16.50 8.15
C LEU A 5 45.79 -15.35 8.61
N LEU A 6 46.22 -14.08 8.52
CA LEU A 6 45.44 -12.94 9.04
C LEU A 6 44.50 -12.28 8.02
N ILE A 7 44.60 -12.65 6.74
CA ILE A 7 43.81 -12.03 5.68
C ILE A 7 42.50 -12.82 5.39
N MET A 8 42.40 -14.04 5.88
CA MET A 8 41.25 -14.91 5.57
C MET A 8 40.08 -14.79 6.56
N THR A 9 40.25 -14.02 7.66
CA THR A 9 39.23 -13.90 8.71
C THR A 9 38.34 -12.65 8.56
N CYS A 10 38.59 -11.77 7.62
CA CYS A 10 37.82 -10.52 7.44
C CYS A 10 36.68 -10.61 6.40
N VAL A 11 36.40 -11.76 5.81
CA VAL A 11 35.42 -11.87 4.68
C VAL A 11 34.09 -12.47 5.11
N LEU A 12 33.89 -12.82 6.38
CA LEU A 12 32.67 -13.49 6.82
C LEU A 12 31.71 -12.63 7.67
N ILE A 13 31.87 -11.30 7.67
CA ILE A 13 30.85 -10.42 8.29
C ILE A 13 30.15 -9.61 7.19
N THR A 14 29.67 -10.28 6.15
CA THR A 14 28.53 -9.76 5.41
C THR A 14 27.28 -10.13 6.19
N GLY A 15 27.08 -9.44 7.32
CA GLY A 15 25.81 -9.49 8.02
C GLY A 15 24.72 -9.15 7.00
N CYS A 16 23.68 -9.97 6.94
CA CYS A 16 22.49 -9.65 6.14
C CYS A 16 21.96 -8.29 6.61
N ALA A 17 22.37 -7.22 5.93
CA ALA A 17 21.90 -5.88 6.23
C ALA A 17 20.37 -5.87 6.09
N THR A 18 19.69 -5.55 7.16
CA THR A 18 18.25 -5.26 7.11
C THR A 18 18.05 -3.98 6.33
N ARG A 19 17.09 -3.99 5.40
CA ARG A 19 16.76 -2.83 4.56
C ARG A 19 15.39 -2.30 4.97
N ASP A 20 15.34 -1.00 5.26
CA ASP A 20 14.08 -0.30 5.44
C ASP A 20 13.46 -0.03 4.06
N PHE A 21 12.20 -0.40 3.92
CA PHE A 21 11.44 -0.20 2.69
C PHE A 21 10.33 0.82 2.94
N VAL A 22 10.29 1.84 2.10
CA VAL A 22 9.18 2.80 2.02
C VAL A 22 8.50 2.58 0.67
N PRO A 23 7.19 2.24 0.65
CA PRO A 23 6.49 2.08 -0.62
C PRO A 23 6.57 3.38 -1.42
N SER A 24 7.14 3.32 -2.61
CA SER A 24 7.18 4.48 -3.51
C SER A 24 5.80 4.68 -4.15
N GLY A 25 5.43 5.95 -4.36
CA GLY A 25 4.22 6.30 -5.08
C GLY A 25 4.33 5.82 -6.53
N TYR A 26 3.57 4.79 -6.87
CA TYR A 26 3.41 4.38 -8.26
C TYR A 26 2.64 5.47 -9.02
N SER A 27 3.03 5.73 -10.27
CA SER A 27 2.26 6.62 -11.14
C SER A 27 0.87 6.00 -11.37
N LEU A 28 -0.12 6.45 -10.60
CA LEU A 28 -1.50 5.96 -10.63
C LEU A 28 -2.29 6.47 -11.86
N ASN A 29 -1.61 6.65 -12.98
CA ASN A 29 -2.22 7.10 -14.22
C ASN A 29 -3.09 6.03 -14.90
N THR A 30 -3.11 4.80 -14.40
CA THR A 30 -3.93 3.73 -14.94
C THR A 30 -5.18 3.57 -14.09
N TYR A 31 -6.26 4.13 -14.60
CA TYR A 31 -7.58 3.98 -14.07
C TYR A 31 -8.18 2.65 -14.51
N SER A 32 -8.19 1.66 -13.65
CA SER A 32 -8.97 0.44 -13.81
C SER A 32 -9.96 0.32 -12.66
N GLY A 33 -11.21 0.03 -12.94
CA GLY A 33 -12.26 -0.10 -11.94
C GLY A 33 -13.62 0.37 -12.42
N ALA A 34 -14.66 0.22 -11.61
CA ALA A 34 -16.01 0.65 -11.95
C ALA A 34 -16.04 2.13 -12.35
N SER A 35 -16.55 2.43 -13.54
CA SER A 35 -16.71 3.82 -14.00
C SER A 35 -17.83 4.51 -13.22
N PHE A 36 -17.50 5.55 -12.46
CA PHE A 36 -18.45 6.42 -11.79
C PHE A 36 -17.86 7.81 -11.55
N THR A 37 -18.69 8.81 -11.48
CA THR A 37 -18.31 10.19 -11.22
C THR A 37 -18.63 10.54 -9.77
N VAL A 38 -17.75 11.34 -9.13
CA VAL A 38 -17.93 11.86 -7.78
C VAL A 38 -18.05 13.38 -7.88
N ARG A 39 -19.21 13.95 -7.55
CA ARG A 39 -19.43 15.40 -7.65
C ARG A 39 -19.28 16.14 -6.32
N ASP A 40 -18.87 15.43 -5.28
CA ASP A 40 -18.82 15.94 -3.91
C ASP A 40 -17.40 16.25 -3.43
N ARG A 41 -17.36 16.96 -2.29
CA ARG A 41 -16.17 17.02 -1.46
C ARG A 41 -16.00 15.70 -0.71
N VAL A 42 -14.76 15.19 -0.68
CA VAL A 42 -14.42 13.92 -0.04
C VAL A 42 -13.19 14.10 0.85
N TRP A 43 -13.27 13.58 2.07
CA TRP A 43 -12.10 13.44 2.94
C TRP A 43 -11.57 12.02 2.89
N VAL A 44 -10.29 11.89 2.56
CA VAL A 44 -9.55 10.62 2.60
C VAL A 44 -8.54 10.69 3.73
N HIS A 45 -8.64 9.77 4.67
CA HIS A 45 -7.83 9.74 5.89
C HIS A 45 -7.02 8.44 5.99
N ASN A 46 -5.72 8.55 6.31
CA ASN A 46 -4.91 7.42 6.73
C ASN A 46 -5.07 7.22 8.24
N ALA A 47 -5.71 6.13 8.64
CA ALA A 47 -5.89 5.74 10.03
C ALA A 47 -4.85 4.69 10.50
N THR A 48 -3.85 4.37 9.67
CA THR A 48 -2.81 3.40 10.00
C THR A 48 -1.88 3.97 11.07
N PRO A 49 -1.75 3.30 12.23
CA PRO A 49 -0.78 3.71 13.24
C PRO A 49 0.65 3.42 12.73
N SER A 50 1.63 4.19 13.22
CA SER A 50 3.04 3.86 12.99
C SER A 50 3.37 2.56 13.70
N ARG A 51 3.81 1.58 12.92
CA ARG A 51 4.24 0.27 13.40
C ARG A 51 5.21 -0.35 12.40
N VAL A 52 6.48 -0.41 12.78
CA VAL A 52 7.50 -1.08 11.97
C VAL A 52 7.33 -2.58 12.08
N GLU A 53 7.20 -3.25 10.95
CA GLU A 53 7.08 -4.71 10.86
C GLU A 53 8.14 -5.28 9.93
N LYS A 54 8.53 -6.52 10.20
CA LYS A 54 9.29 -7.32 9.27
C LYS A 54 8.35 -7.82 8.19
N ILE A 55 8.44 -7.23 7.00
CA ILE A 55 7.57 -7.56 5.86
C ILE A 55 8.16 -8.61 4.92
N GLY A 56 9.47 -8.91 5.03
CA GLY A 56 10.18 -9.91 4.22
C GLY A 56 11.41 -10.44 4.92
N THR A 57 12.23 -11.25 4.27
CA THR A 57 13.38 -11.92 4.88
C THR A 57 14.34 -10.93 5.54
N ASN A 58 14.71 -9.85 4.85
CA ASN A 58 15.57 -8.76 5.34
C ASN A 58 14.94 -7.39 5.11
N LEU A 59 13.62 -7.32 5.12
CA LEU A 59 12.88 -6.13 4.75
C LEU A 59 11.95 -5.72 5.90
N HIS A 60 12.12 -4.48 6.39
CA HIS A 60 11.25 -3.86 7.38
C HIS A 60 10.54 -2.67 6.77
N SER A 61 9.35 -2.36 7.24
CA SER A 61 8.60 -1.19 6.79
C SER A 61 7.65 -0.71 7.88
N ASP A 62 7.43 0.61 7.95
CA ASP A 62 6.36 1.17 8.77
C ASP A 62 5.02 1.04 8.02
N LEU A 63 4.04 0.37 8.61
CA LEU A 63 2.70 0.23 8.03
C LEU A 63 2.02 1.58 7.79
N LYS A 64 2.39 2.62 8.55
CA LYS A 64 1.91 3.99 8.33
C LYS A 64 2.26 4.51 6.94
N ASP A 65 3.46 4.18 6.43
CA ASP A 65 3.89 4.60 5.09
C ASP A 65 3.06 3.91 4.00
N TRP A 66 2.73 2.64 4.18
CA TRP A 66 1.80 1.93 3.31
C TRP A 66 0.40 2.56 3.31
N GLY A 67 -0.10 2.91 4.49
CA GLY A 67 -1.37 3.63 4.64
C GLY A 67 -1.34 5.02 4.00
N GLN A 68 -0.21 5.72 4.09
CA GLN A 68 -0.02 7.04 3.47
C GLN A 68 -0.07 6.95 1.94
N GLN A 69 0.61 5.97 1.35
CA GLN A 69 0.61 5.75 -0.09
C GLN A 69 -0.78 5.31 -0.58
N LEU A 70 -1.46 4.43 0.15
CA LEU A 70 -2.83 4.02 -0.16
C LEU A 70 -3.81 5.20 -0.12
N ALA A 71 -3.73 6.04 0.92
CA ALA A 71 -4.55 7.25 1.02
C ALA A 71 -4.23 8.26 -0.09
N TYR A 72 -2.96 8.42 -0.46
CA TYR A 72 -2.55 9.26 -1.58
C TYR A 72 -3.15 8.77 -2.90
N GLY A 73 -3.05 7.48 -3.19
CA GLY A 73 -3.61 6.88 -4.38
C GLY A 73 -5.14 6.98 -4.46
N LEU A 74 -5.83 6.78 -3.35
CA LEU A 74 -7.29 7.00 -3.28
C LEU A 74 -7.67 8.47 -3.53
N LYS A 75 -6.92 9.44 -2.98
CA LYS A 75 -7.14 10.86 -3.27
C LYS A 75 -6.98 11.16 -4.75
N SER A 76 -5.91 10.65 -5.37
CA SER A 76 -5.67 10.83 -6.80
C SER A 76 -6.80 10.23 -7.64
N ASN A 77 -7.19 8.98 -7.35
CA ASN A 77 -8.25 8.28 -8.07
C ASN A 77 -9.62 8.99 -7.93
N LEU A 78 -9.95 9.47 -6.72
CA LEU A 78 -11.18 10.23 -6.49
C LEU A 78 -11.18 11.59 -7.20
N LYS A 79 -10.04 12.30 -7.26
CA LYS A 79 -9.88 13.54 -8.03
C LYS A 79 -10.12 13.32 -9.52
N THR A 80 -9.55 12.27 -10.10
CA THR A 80 -9.77 11.90 -11.51
C THR A 80 -11.25 11.62 -11.81
N ARG A 81 -12.02 11.20 -10.80
CA ARG A 81 -13.47 11.00 -10.87
C ARG A 81 -14.30 12.26 -10.64
N GLY A 82 -13.65 13.41 -10.40
CA GLY A 82 -14.30 14.71 -10.20
C GLY A 82 -14.48 15.13 -8.74
N ALA A 83 -14.01 14.34 -7.76
CA ALA A 83 -14.09 14.71 -6.36
C ALA A 83 -13.18 15.90 -6.01
N ARG A 84 -13.63 16.76 -5.12
CA ARG A 84 -12.79 17.76 -4.44
C ARG A 84 -12.32 17.19 -3.10
N ILE A 85 -11.01 17.12 -2.88
CA ILE A 85 -10.46 16.63 -1.62
C ILE A 85 -10.49 17.75 -0.58
N ASP A 86 -11.21 17.52 0.53
CA ASP A 86 -11.42 18.50 1.59
C ASP A 86 -11.53 17.78 2.95
N ARG A 87 -10.78 18.27 3.95
CA ARG A 87 -10.78 17.70 5.31
C ARG A 87 -12.12 17.88 6.03
N ASN A 88 -12.90 18.89 5.65
CA ASN A 88 -14.21 19.20 6.23
C ASN A 88 -15.38 18.54 5.47
N ALA A 89 -15.07 17.64 4.51
CA ALA A 89 -16.10 16.99 3.74
C ALA A 89 -16.97 16.05 4.60
N ARG A 90 -18.28 16.01 4.28
CA ARG A 90 -19.21 15.04 4.88
C ARG A 90 -18.95 13.63 4.41
N LYS A 91 -18.63 13.45 3.11
CA LYS A 91 -18.25 12.14 2.58
C LYS A 91 -16.81 11.83 2.98
N ARG A 92 -16.64 10.73 3.69
CA ARG A 92 -15.35 10.33 4.26
C ARG A 92 -15.02 8.89 3.91
N ILE A 93 -13.76 8.63 3.63
CA ILE A 93 -13.20 7.29 3.59
C ILE A 93 -11.92 7.28 4.42
N SER A 94 -11.85 6.38 5.37
CA SER A 94 -10.63 6.11 6.15
C SER A 94 -10.08 4.75 5.75
N VAL A 95 -8.75 4.64 5.70
CA VAL A 95 -8.04 3.40 5.39
C VAL A 95 -7.03 3.11 6.49
N GLN A 96 -6.93 1.85 6.87
CA GLN A 96 -5.90 1.37 7.79
C GLN A 96 -5.27 0.11 7.22
N VAL A 97 -3.98 0.14 6.98
CA VAL A 97 -3.21 -1.06 6.67
C VAL A 97 -2.99 -1.83 7.96
N THR A 98 -3.42 -3.08 7.98
CA THR A 98 -3.35 -3.96 9.15
C THR A 98 -2.22 -4.97 9.04
N HIS A 99 -1.80 -5.27 7.81
CA HIS A 99 -0.71 -6.21 7.54
C HIS A 99 -0.12 -5.97 6.15
N ALA A 100 1.20 -6.11 6.04
CA ALA A 100 1.93 -6.15 4.78
C ALA A 100 2.99 -7.25 4.83
N GLU A 101 3.17 -8.00 3.75
CA GLU A 101 4.13 -9.09 3.67
C GLU A 101 4.69 -9.22 2.26
N VAL A 102 5.98 -9.55 2.15
CA VAL A 102 6.64 -9.88 0.89
C VAL A 102 7.23 -11.28 0.97
N LYS A 103 6.69 -12.19 0.19
CA LYS A 103 7.16 -13.58 0.08
C LYS A 103 8.09 -13.70 -1.12
N ASN A 104 9.28 -14.21 -0.88
CA ASN A 104 10.17 -14.65 -1.95
C ASN A 104 9.76 -16.07 -2.37
N LYS A 105 9.43 -16.25 -3.64
CA LYS A 105 9.22 -17.54 -4.29
C LYS A 105 10.26 -17.71 -5.39
N ILE A 106 10.51 -18.95 -5.80
CA ILE A 106 11.41 -19.23 -6.92
C ILE A 106 11.02 -18.33 -8.11
N LEU A 107 11.95 -17.48 -8.56
CA LEU A 107 11.84 -16.56 -9.70
C LEU A 107 10.87 -15.36 -9.53
N LYS A 108 10.24 -15.15 -8.38
CA LYS A 108 9.37 -13.99 -8.18
C LYS A 108 9.18 -13.63 -6.73
N TYR A 109 8.88 -12.37 -6.49
CA TYR A 109 8.38 -11.84 -5.22
C TYR A 109 6.87 -11.67 -5.28
N THR A 110 6.18 -11.94 -4.19
CA THR A 110 4.74 -11.68 -4.05
C THR A 110 4.54 -10.80 -2.85
N ALA A 111 4.12 -9.56 -3.08
CA ALA A 111 3.68 -8.65 -2.04
C ALA A 111 2.20 -8.88 -1.74
N TYR A 112 1.85 -8.84 -0.46
CA TYR A 112 0.52 -9.02 0.07
C TYR A 112 0.19 -7.87 1.02
N MET A 113 -1.05 -7.40 1.01
CA MET A 113 -1.55 -6.39 1.94
C MET A 113 -2.96 -6.72 2.40
N GLU A 114 -3.19 -6.47 3.68
CA GLU A 114 -4.52 -6.35 4.26
C GLU A 114 -4.76 -4.92 4.71
N CYS A 115 -5.92 -4.39 4.39
CA CYS A 115 -6.36 -3.11 4.93
C CYS A 115 -7.85 -3.15 5.26
N VAL A 116 -8.27 -2.29 6.17
CA VAL A 116 -9.68 -2.05 6.47
C VAL A 116 -10.03 -0.65 5.98
N ILE A 117 -11.18 -0.54 5.34
CA ILE A 117 -11.78 0.74 4.95
C ILE A 117 -13.01 1.01 5.79
N TRP A 118 -13.25 2.29 6.11
CA TRP A 118 -14.48 2.78 6.73
C TRP A 118 -15.03 3.93 5.90
N LEU A 119 -16.31 3.91 5.65
CA LEU A 119 -17.04 5.03 5.04
C LEU A 119 -17.76 5.84 6.13
N GLY A 120 -17.96 7.12 5.87
CA GLY A 120 -18.74 7.99 6.77
C GLY A 120 -20.20 7.57 6.98
N SER A 121 -20.69 6.59 6.19
CA SER A 121 -21.99 5.94 6.37
C SER A 121 -22.01 4.84 7.44
N GLY A 122 -20.88 4.55 8.09
CA GLY A 122 -20.73 3.43 9.04
C GLY A 122 -20.36 2.08 8.40
N TYR A 123 -20.32 2.01 7.07
CA TYR A 123 -19.87 0.79 6.38
C TYR A 123 -18.37 0.56 6.58
N SER A 124 -17.98 -0.67 6.86
CA SER A 124 -16.57 -1.09 6.90
C SER A 124 -16.36 -2.39 6.12
N LYS A 125 -15.14 -2.57 5.59
CA LYS A 125 -14.77 -3.79 4.88
C LYS A 125 -13.27 -4.03 4.97
N LYS A 126 -12.89 -5.29 5.22
CA LYS A 126 -11.53 -5.77 5.05
C LYS A 126 -11.27 -6.05 3.57
N ILE A 127 -10.18 -5.52 3.05
CA ILE A 127 -9.70 -5.71 1.69
C ILE A 127 -8.36 -6.43 1.77
N THR A 128 -8.20 -7.46 0.98
CA THR A 128 -6.94 -8.19 0.81
C THR A 128 -6.53 -8.16 -0.65
N ALA A 129 -5.26 -7.96 -0.91
CA ALA A 129 -4.72 -7.95 -2.26
C ALA A 129 -3.30 -8.53 -2.27
N TYR A 130 -2.87 -8.96 -3.43
CA TYR A 130 -1.50 -9.39 -3.70
C TYR A 130 -1.09 -8.96 -5.11
N HIS A 131 0.20 -8.76 -5.30
CA HIS A 131 0.82 -8.51 -6.58
C HIS A 131 2.16 -9.24 -6.63
N SER A 132 2.54 -9.74 -7.82
CA SER A 132 3.80 -10.47 -8.00
C SER A 132 4.64 -9.82 -9.10
N ALA A 133 5.95 -9.69 -8.84
CA ALA A 133 6.93 -9.19 -9.79
C ALA A 133 8.26 -9.93 -9.63
N GLN A 134 9.21 -9.68 -10.53
CA GLN A 134 10.55 -10.28 -10.46
C GLN A 134 11.43 -9.61 -9.38
N VAL A 135 11.10 -8.38 -9.01
CA VAL A 135 11.79 -7.58 -7.99
C VAL A 135 10.82 -7.27 -6.86
N ASP A 136 11.30 -7.27 -5.62
CA ASP A 136 10.48 -7.02 -4.43
C ASP A 136 9.86 -5.61 -4.41
N GLU A 137 10.62 -4.59 -4.86
CA GLU A 137 10.13 -3.22 -4.98
C GLU A 137 8.98 -3.09 -5.97
N ASP A 138 9.07 -3.76 -7.12
CA ASP A 138 8.01 -3.78 -8.14
C ASP A 138 6.79 -4.53 -7.64
N ALA A 139 6.99 -5.62 -6.88
CA ALA A 139 5.89 -6.35 -6.26
C ALA A 139 5.11 -5.46 -5.28
N CYS A 140 5.82 -4.71 -4.44
CA CYS A 140 5.22 -3.78 -3.48
C CYS A 140 4.54 -2.59 -4.17
N SER A 141 5.21 -1.98 -5.15
CA SER A 141 4.69 -0.82 -5.87
C SER A 141 3.46 -1.16 -6.70
N GLY A 142 3.48 -2.30 -7.39
CA GLY A 142 2.36 -2.79 -8.19
C GLY A 142 1.15 -3.23 -7.34
N LEU A 143 1.33 -3.49 -6.04
CA LEU A 143 0.25 -3.86 -5.14
C LEU A 143 -0.71 -2.69 -4.88
N MET A 144 -0.22 -1.43 -4.81
CA MET A 144 -1.05 -0.25 -4.52
C MET A 144 -2.21 -0.05 -5.51
N PRO A 145 -1.98 -0.05 -6.84
CA PRO A 145 -3.06 0.01 -7.82
C PRO A 145 -4.10 -1.09 -7.63
N VAL A 146 -3.66 -2.32 -7.36
CA VAL A 146 -4.58 -3.47 -7.16
C VAL A 146 -5.48 -3.27 -5.94
N VAL A 147 -4.93 -2.77 -4.83
CA VAL A 147 -5.71 -2.48 -3.61
C VAL A 147 -6.73 -1.37 -3.89
N ILE A 148 -6.29 -0.28 -4.55
CA ILE A 148 -7.15 0.86 -4.89
C ILE A 148 -8.29 0.42 -5.80
N GLU A 149 -7.99 -0.38 -6.82
CA GLU A 149 -8.99 -0.94 -7.72
C GLU A 149 -10.04 -1.76 -6.97
N LYS A 150 -9.62 -2.66 -6.08
CA LYS A 150 -10.54 -3.46 -5.24
C LYS A 150 -11.41 -2.59 -4.35
N ILE A 151 -10.86 -1.54 -3.74
CA ILE A 151 -11.63 -0.59 -2.94
C ILE A 151 -12.66 0.12 -3.81
N MET A 152 -12.23 0.70 -4.94
CA MET A 152 -13.07 1.51 -5.82
C MET A 152 -14.08 0.70 -6.63
N SER A 153 -13.90 -0.62 -6.73
CA SER A 153 -14.85 -1.56 -7.33
C SER A 153 -15.82 -2.18 -6.31
N THR A 154 -15.64 -1.92 -5.02
CA THR A 154 -16.55 -2.43 -3.98
C THR A 154 -17.93 -1.76 -4.13
N PRO A 155 -19.05 -2.53 -4.31
CA PRO A 155 -20.36 -1.95 -4.60
C PRO A 155 -20.83 -0.91 -3.58
N SER A 156 -20.58 -1.14 -2.28
CA SER A 156 -20.94 -0.17 -1.23
C SER A 156 -20.13 1.12 -1.32
N VAL A 157 -18.86 1.07 -1.73
CA VAL A 157 -18.02 2.26 -1.96
C VAL A 157 -18.54 3.03 -3.16
N VAL A 158 -18.83 2.34 -4.28
CA VAL A 158 -19.41 2.96 -5.48
C VAL A 158 -20.74 3.62 -5.18
N LYS A 159 -21.65 2.92 -4.49
CA LYS A 159 -22.96 3.46 -4.08
C LYS A 159 -22.80 4.69 -3.18
N TYR A 160 -21.90 4.64 -2.20
CA TYR A 160 -21.65 5.75 -1.29
C TYR A 160 -21.18 7.02 -1.99
N PHE A 161 -20.29 6.90 -2.96
CA PHE A 161 -19.77 8.06 -3.67
C PHE A 161 -20.69 8.55 -4.81
N ARG A 162 -21.55 7.68 -5.37
CA ARG A 162 -22.56 8.07 -6.38
C ARG A 162 -23.78 8.76 -5.77
N ALA A 163 -24.12 8.44 -4.53
CA ALA A 163 -25.26 9.06 -3.87
C ALA A 163 -25.04 10.58 -3.77
N ALA A 164 -25.99 11.34 -4.32
CA ALA A 164 -26.00 12.81 -4.25
C ALA A 164 -26.21 13.31 -2.81
#